data_acaf1d6744726f7d1d25dc26022fefcb
#
_entry.id   acaf1d6744726f7d1d25dc26022fefcb
#
_cell.length_a   1.000
_cell.length_b   1.000
_cell.length_c   1.000
_cell.angle_alpha   90.00
_cell.angle_beta   90.00
_cell.angle_gamma   90.00
#
_symmetry.space_group_name_H-M   'P 1'
#
loop_
_entity.id
_entity.type
_entity.pdbx_description
1 polymer ?
#
loop_
_entity_poly.entity_id
_entity_poly.type
_entity_poly.pdbx_seq_one_letter_code
_entity_poly.pdbx_strand_id
1 'polypeptide(L)'
;MEDSHIVLGVRETWGQKHPIVLSRHDRRHHLYAIGKSGTGKTTLLRNLILQDICAGNGVGVIDPHGDLATELLDLIPRHRIEDVVYFNPADMEYPIGFNLLGQTLPDNRHLVASGIVNVFKSVWSHSWGPRMEYILYAAVAALLDCENISLLGIQRILSDAKYRAWVVRQIKDPIVRAFWVEEFEEFSPSLRHEMIAPIQNKVGQLLMSPHLRNILGQIRCRIDARFMMDDGVKSVRVFQSYGVERLQGFVFVGEAGVQLR
;
A
#
# COMPACT_ATOMS: atom_id res chain seq x y z
N MET A 1 7.09 -4.35 32.00
CA MET A 1 7.40 -4.08 30.59
C MET A 1 8.37 -2.92 30.60
N GLU A 2 9.65 -3.19 30.35
CA GLU A 2 10.68 -2.14 30.30
C GLU A 2 10.31 -1.17 29.18
N ASP A 3 10.34 0.11 29.50
CA ASP A 3 10.11 1.22 28.58
C ASP A 3 11.22 1.17 27.51
N SER A 4 10.93 0.64 26.34
CA SER A 4 11.91 0.50 25.25
C SER A 4 12.23 1.89 24.70
N HIS A 5 13.35 2.45 25.14
CA HIS A 5 13.88 3.71 24.64
C HIS A 5 14.72 3.46 23.40
N ILE A 6 14.65 4.38 22.43
CA ILE A 6 15.54 4.42 21.28
C ILE A 6 16.55 5.53 21.47
N VAL A 7 17.81 5.22 21.18
CA VAL A 7 18.91 6.17 21.27
C VAL A 7 19.03 6.95 19.96
N LEU A 8 18.83 8.26 20.01
CA LEU A 8 19.05 9.18 18.88
C LEU A 8 20.53 9.52 18.70
N GLY A 9 21.27 9.61 19.79
CA GLY A 9 22.65 10.00 19.80
C GLY A 9 23.18 10.16 21.21
N VAL A 10 24.40 10.69 21.33
CA VAL A 10 25.05 10.92 22.61
C VAL A 10 25.43 12.40 22.69
N ARG A 11 25.05 13.04 23.79
CA ARG A 11 25.52 14.39 24.13
C ARG A 11 26.70 14.30 25.10
N GLU A 12 27.77 14.95 24.75
CA GLU A 12 28.91 15.07 25.63
C GLU A 12 28.86 16.41 26.37
N THR A 13 28.89 16.37 27.72
CA THR A 13 28.85 17.54 28.56
C THR A 13 29.85 17.33 29.68
N TRP A 14 30.86 18.21 29.79
CA TRP A 14 31.89 18.14 30.84
C TRP A 14 32.65 16.80 30.87
N GLY A 15 32.92 16.20 29.68
CA GLY A 15 33.59 14.90 29.58
C GLY A 15 32.74 13.68 29.92
N GLN A 16 31.47 13.88 30.24
CA GLN A 16 30.48 12.81 30.45
C GLN A 16 29.57 12.65 29.25
N LYS A 17 29.35 11.40 28.85
CA LYS A 17 28.47 11.04 27.74
C LYS A 17 27.08 10.68 28.23
N HIS A 18 26.08 11.45 27.80
CA HIS A 18 24.69 11.23 28.13
C HIS A 18 23.92 10.82 26.85
N PRO A 19 23.23 9.66 26.83
CA PRO A 19 22.41 9.28 25.70
C PRO A 19 21.21 10.22 25.57
N ILE A 20 20.92 10.63 24.36
CA ILE A 20 19.65 11.30 23.98
C ILE A 20 18.72 10.21 23.52
N VAL A 21 17.62 10.03 24.24
CA VAL A 21 16.68 8.94 24.00
C VAL A 21 15.30 9.47 23.64
N LEU A 22 14.56 8.70 22.85
CA LEU A 22 13.13 8.86 22.62
C LEU A 22 12.39 7.75 23.33
N SER A 23 11.43 8.13 24.17
CA SER A 23 10.51 7.19 24.79
C SER A 23 9.49 6.66 23.76
N ARG A 24 8.85 5.51 24.05
CA ARG A 24 7.76 4.99 23.23
C ARG A 24 6.60 5.99 23.13
N HIS A 25 6.34 6.74 24.17
CA HIS A 25 5.32 7.78 24.20
C HIS A 25 5.65 8.93 23.22
N ASP A 26 6.90 9.44 23.25
CA ASP A 26 7.31 10.54 22.38
C ASP A 26 7.25 10.15 20.89
N ARG A 27 7.53 8.89 20.58
CA ARG A 27 7.50 8.36 19.21
C ARG A 27 6.10 8.38 18.59
N ARG A 28 5.03 8.36 19.39
CA ARG A 28 3.64 8.49 18.89
C ARG A 28 3.35 9.85 18.25
N HIS A 29 4.17 10.86 18.56
CA HIS A 29 4.04 12.20 17.99
C HIS A 29 4.82 12.39 16.70
N HIS A 30 5.36 11.32 16.11
CA HIS A 30 6.20 11.28 14.93
C HIS A 30 7.56 11.99 15.10
N LEU A 31 8.50 11.66 14.23
CA LEU A 31 9.80 12.32 14.12
C LEU A 31 9.95 12.87 12.70
N TYR A 32 10.33 14.14 12.61
CA TYR A 32 10.61 14.77 11.34
C TYR A 32 12.08 15.20 11.28
N ALA A 33 12.87 14.57 10.40
CA ALA A 33 14.29 14.85 10.25
C ALA A 33 14.53 15.72 9.01
N ILE A 34 15.04 16.95 9.24
CA ILE A 34 15.35 17.93 8.20
C ILE A 34 16.86 18.14 8.13
N GLY A 35 17.38 18.24 6.93
CA GLY A 35 18.80 18.54 6.70
C GLY A 35 19.16 18.50 5.22
N LYS A 36 20.29 19.12 4.86
CA LYS A 36 20.86 19.06 3.51
C LYS A 36 21.29 17.63 3.18
N SER A 37 21.50 17.35 1.89
CA SER A 37 22.09 16.07 1.47
C SER A 37 23.44 15.87 2.16
N GLY A 38 23.75 14.63 2.55
CA GLY A 38 25.01 14.28 3.23
C GLY A 38 25.08 14.61 4.74
N THR A 39 24.01 15.16 5.35
CA THR A 39 24.03 15.52 6.81
C THR A 39 23.72 14.33 7.74
N GLY A 40 23.60 13.12 7.25
CA GLY A 40 23.40 11.92 8.06
C GLY A 40 21.95 11.57 8.36
N LYS A 41 20.94 12.17 7.68
CA LYS A 41 19.52 11.82 7.88
C LYS A 41 19.25 10.32 7.70
N THR A 42 19.72 9.76 6.60
CA THR A 42 19.56 8.33 6.30
C THR A 42 20.25 7.45 7.33
N THR A 43 21.45 7.85 7.78
CA THR A 43 22.20 7.15 8.83
C THR A 43 21.44 7.16 10.17
N LEU A 44 20.84 8.30 10.53
CA LEU A 44 19.97 8.40 11.72
C LEU A 44 18.80 7.43 11.61
N LEU A 45 18.06 7.44 10.49
CA LEU A 45 16.91 6.56 10.28
C LEU A 45 17.31 5.08 10.31
N ARG A 46 18.38 4.72 9.60
CA ARG A 46 18.92 3.35 9.63
C ARG A 46 19.16 2.89 11.07
N ASN A 47 19.82 3.73 11.88
CA ASN A 47 20.11 3.39 13.26
C ASN A 47 18.86 3.23 14.14
N LEU A 48 17.83 4.06 13.92
CA LEU A 48 16.54 3.93 14.60
C LEU A 48 15.82 2.63 14.19
N ILE A 49 15.77 2.35 12.90
CA ILE A 49 15.16 1.13 12.35
C ILE A 49 15.84 -0.11 12.90
N LEU A 50 17.16 -0.16 12.91
CA LEU A 50 17.92 -1.30 13.40
C LEU A 50 17.70 -1.53 14.91
N GLN A 51 17.60 -0.49 15.70
CA GLN A 51 17.28 -0.62 17.12
C GLN A 51 15.92 -1.28 17.31
N ASP A 52 14.91 -0.89 16.52
CA ASP A 52 13.58 -1.52 16.57
C ASP A 52 13.60 -2.98 16.12
N ILE A 53 14.28 -3.27 15.01
CA ILE A 53 14.43 -4.64 14.51
C ILE A 53 15.09 -5.53 15.57
N CYS A 54 16.19 -5.06 16.17
CA CYS A 54 16.91 -5.79 17.21
C CYS A 54 16.09 -5.96 18.52
N ALA A 55 15.26 -4.97 18.85
CA ALA A 55 14.35 -5.04 19.99
C ALA A 55 13.13 -5.95 19.75
N GLY A 56 12.98 -6.51 18.54
CA GLY A 56 11.87 -7.40 18.18
C GLY A 56 10.59 -6.66 17.80
N ASN A 57 10.65 -5.35 17.57
CA ASN A 57 9.52 -4.56 17.12
C ASN A 57 9.23 -4.80 15.62
N GLY A 58 7.96 -4.59 15.20
CA GLY A 58 7.59 -4.52 13.80
C GLY A 58 8.05 -3.19 13.20
N VAL A 59 8.51 -3.23 11.95
CA VAL A 59 9.01 -2.05 11.23
C VAL A 59 8.49 -2.03 9.80
N GLY A 60 7.97 -0.89 9.34
CA GLY A 60 7.66 -0.63 7.94
C GLY A 60 8.53 0.50 7.40
N VAL A 61 9.24 0.23 6.29
CA VAL A 61 10.10 1.20 5.62
C VAL A 61 9.58 1.43 4.21
N ILE A 62 9.36 2.68 3.82
CA ILE A 62 9.08 3.06 2.44
C ILE A 62 10.24 3.93 1.98
N ASP A 63 11.08 3.37 1.10
CA ASP A 63 12.26 4.05 0.58
C ASP A 63 12.11 4.32 -0.92
N PRO A 64 11.88 5.59 -1.32
CA PRO A 64 11.74 5.97 -2.72
C PRO A 64 12.99 5.74 -3.57
N HIS A 65 14.17 5.77 -2.96
CA HIS A 65 15.46 5.63 -3.67
C HIS A 65 15.96 4.19 -3.68
N GLY A 66 15.62 3.39 -2.65
CA GLY A 66 15.99 1.99 -2.54
C GLY A 66 17.34 1.73 -1.85
N ASP A 67 18.18 2.75 -1.67
CA ASP A 67 19.49 2.60 -1.06
C ASP A 67 19.43 2.16 0.40
N LEU A 68 18.57 2.83 1.19
CA LEU A 68 18.32 2.47 2.58
C LEU A 68 17.70 1.07 2.70
N ALA A 69 16.75 0.76 1.80
CA ALA A 69 16.08 -0.53 1.77
C ALA A 69 17.10 -1.66 1.57
N THR A 70 17.98 -1.52 0.59
CA THR A 70 19.03 -2.51 0.29
C THR A 70 20.04 -2.63 1.44
N GLU A 71 20.50 -1.51 2.00
CA GLU A 71 21.42 -1.50 3.13
C GLU A 71 20.83 -2.19 4.37
N LEU A 72 19.53 -1.99 4.64
CA LEU A 72 18.85 -2.63 5.77
C LEU A 72 18.81 -4.15 5.63
N LEU A 73 18.63 -4.69 4.42
CA LEU A 73 18.58 -6.15 4.21
C LEU A 73 19.87 -6.83 4.67
N ASP A 74 21.03 -6.20 4.42
CA ASP A 74 22.32 -6.73 4.82
C ASP A 74 22.56 -6.68 6.36
N LEU A 75 21.80 -5.83 7.06
CA LEU A 75 21.95 -5.58 8.50
C LEU A 75 20.90 -6.31 9.35
N ILE A 76 19.98 -7.04 8.75
CA ILE A 76 18.95 -7.76 9.49
C ILE A 76 19.55 -8.92 10.26
N PRO A 77 19.29 -9.04 11.58
CA PRO A 77 19.73 -10.17 12.39
C PRO A 77 19.19 -11.50 11.84
N ARG A 78 19.99 -12.55 11.86
CA ARG A 78 19.63 -13.88 11.32
C ARG A 78 18.29 -14.42 11.84
N HIS A 79 17.98 -14.19 13.11
CA HIS A 79 16.72 -14.64 13.75
C HIS A 79 15.49 -13.86 13.30
N ARG A 80 15.66 -12.78 12.51
CA ARG A 80 14.58 -11.94 11.98
C ARG A 80 14.42 -12.05 10.47
N ILE A 81 15.22 -12.86 9.79
CA ILE A 81 15.19 -12.96 8.31
C ILE A 81 13.84 -13.49 7.82
N GLU A 82 13.25 -14.46 8.50
CA GLU A 82 11.94 -15.03 8.14
C GLU A 82 10.78 -14.02 8.34
N ASP A 83 10.98 -12.99 9.16
CA ASP A 83 9.99 -11.94 9.40
C ASP A 83 10.02 -10.85 8.31
N VAL A 84 10.98 -10.90 7.37
CA VAL A 84 11.19 -9.85 6.39
C VAL A 84 10.33 -10.05 5.15
N VAL A 85 9.63 -8.98 4.74
CA VAL A 85 9.04 -8.88 3.40
C VAL A 85 9.67 -7.69 2.69
N TYR A 86 10.46 -7.99 1.68
CA TYR A 86 11.05 -7.00 0.80
C TYR A 86 10.21 -6.86 -0.46
N PHE A 87 9.55 -5.72 -0.60
CA PHE A 87 8.72 -5.40 -1.76
C PHE A 87 9.48 -4.50 -2.72
N ASN A 88 9.96 -5.06 -3.81
CA ASN A 88 10.60 -4.35 -4.91
C ASN A 88 9.71 -4.44 -6.16
N PRO A 89 9.04 -3.36 -6.57
CA PRO A 89 8.20 -3.38 -7.77
C PRO A 89 8.95 -3.65 -9.09
N ALA A 90 10.28 -3.46 -9.10
CA ALA A 90 11.11 -3.73 -10.27
C ALA A 90 11.53 -5.21 -10.38
N ASP A 91 11.30 -6.02 -9.35
CA ASP A 91 11.61 -7.43 -9.36
C ASP A 91 10.61 -8.20 -10.23
N MET A 92 11.10 -8.68 -11.37
CA MET A 92 10.32 -9.48 -12.32
C MET A 92 10.44 -10.98 -12.08
N GLU A 93 11.44 -11.39 -11.34
CA GLU A 93 11.70 -12.81 -11.07
C GLU A 93 10.85 -13.31 -9.89
N TYR A 94 10.73 -12.48 -8.85
CA TYR A 94 9.97 -12.82 -7.64
C TYR A 94 8.93 -11.73 -7.28
N PRO A 95 7.94 -11.45 -8.14
CA PRO A 95 6.97 -10.40 -7.88
C PRO A 95 6.07 -10.75 -6.69
N ILE A 96 6.06 -9.89 -5.69
CA ILE A 96 5.18 -10.04 -4.53
C ILE A 96 3.79 -9.52 -4.86
N GLY A 97 2.76 -10.35 -4.69
CA GLY A 97 1.37 -9.97 -4.94
C GLY A 97 0.88 -8.92 -3.93
N PHE A 98 0.31 -7.85 -4.47
CA PHE A 98 -0.41 -6.83 -3.72
C PHE A 98 -1.84 -6.71 -4.25
N ASN A 99 -2.73 -7.55 -3.71
CA ASN A 99 -4.13 -7.56 -4.13
C ASN A 99 -4.94 -6.56 -3.32
N LEU A 100 -5.31 -5.45 -3.93
CA LEU A 100 -6.13 -4.40 -3.33
C LEU A 100 -7.56 -4.86 -3.02
N LEU A 101 -8.05 -5.93 -3.66
CA LEU A 101 -9.40 -6.49 -3.48
C LEU A 101 -9.40 -7.71 -2.55
N GLY A 102 -8.21 -8.17 -2.11
CA GLY A 102 -8.07 -9.34 -1.25
C GLY A 102 -8.40 -9.06 0.21
N GLN A 103 -8.89 -10.09 0.91
CA GLN A 103 -9.02 -10.14 2.38
C GLN A 103 -9.70 -8.95 3.06
N THR A 104 -10.70 -8.33 2.40
CA THR A 104 -11.44 -7.22 2.98
C THR A 104 -12.60 -7.72 3.83
N LEU A 105 -12.66 -7.29 5.09
CA LEU A 105 -13.82 -7.57 5.94
C LEU A 105 -15.10 -6.94 5.35
N PRO A 106 -16.26 -7.61 5.47
CA PRO A 106 -17.51 -7.10 4.93
C PRO A 106 -17.79 -5.64 5.31
N ASP A 107 -17.61 -5.28 6.57
CA ASP A 107 -17.90 -3.94 7.09
C ASP A 107 -16.97 -2.85 6.50
N ASN A 108 -15.80 -3.22 6.01
CA ASN A 108 -14.81 -2.29 5.48
C ASN A 108 -14.83 -2.19 3.94
N ARG A 109 -15.66 -2.96 3.24
CA ARG A 109 -15.66 -3.00 1.77
C ARG A 109 -15.91 -1.63 1.13
N HIS A 110 -16.83 -0.86 1.68
CA HIS A 110 -17.12 0.49 1.19
C HIS A 110 -15.92 1.44 1.35
N LEU A 111 -15.13 1.31 2.42
CA LEU A 111 -13.92 2.09 2.64
C LEU A 111 -12.83 1.70 1.65
N VAL A 112 -12.65 0.40 1.41
CA VAL A 112 -11.68 -0.10 0.42
C VAL A 112 -12.08 0.32 -0.99
N ALA A 113 -13.36 0.23 -1.36
CA ALA A 113 -13.85 0.69 -2.66
C ALA A 113 -13.56 2.19 -2.85
N SER A 114 -13.91 3.02 -1.87
CA SER A 114 -13.62 4.45 -1.89
C SER A 114 -12.12 4.74 -1.94
N GLY A 115 -11.31 3.98 -1.20
CA GLY A 115 -9.85 4.10 -1.18
C GLY A 115 -9.24 3.83 -2.56
N ILE A 116 -9.64 2.75 -3.23
CA ILE A 116 -9.18 2.41 -4.58
C ILE A 116 -9.57 3.50 -5.58
N VAL A 117 -10.83 3.96 -5.54
CA VAL A 117 -11.31 5.05 -6.40
C VAL A 117 -10.49 6.34 -6.18
N ASN A 118 -10.19 6.68 -4.93
CA ASN A 118 -9.38 7.84 -4.57
C ASN A 118 -7.94 7.73 -5.08
N VAL A 119 -7.33 6.54 -5.06
CA VAL A 119 -6.02 6.31 -5.67
C VAL A 119 -6.07 6.59 -7.18
N PHE A 120 -7.05 6.04 -7.89
CA PHE A 120 -7.24 6.32 -9.31
C PHE A 120 -7.45 7.82 -9.56
N LYS A 121 -8.27 8.49 -8.76
CA LYS A 121 -8.54 9.92 -8.85
C LYS A 121 -7.28 10.77 -8.63
N SER A 122 -6.41 10.39 -7.70
CA SER A 122 -5.17 11.11 -7.44
C SER A 122 -4.16 10.97 -8.58
N VAL A 123 -4.06 9.78 -9.18
CA VAL A 123 -3.14 9.51 -10.29
C VAL A 123 -3.59 10.22 -11.58
N TRP A 124 -4.89 10.24 -11.86
CA TRP A 124 -5.46 10.82 -13.11
C TRP A 124 -6.36 12.02 -12.85
N SER A 125 -6.02 12.88 -11.91
CA SER A 125 -6.84 14.03 -11.48
C SER A 125 -7.32 14.93 -12.65
N HIS A 126 -6.46 15.17 -13.64
CA HIS A 126 -6.78 16.04 -14.78
C HIS A 126 -7.81 15.46 -15.77
N SER A 127 -8.04 14.15 -15.74
CA SER A 127 -8.98 13.46 -16.63
C SER A 127 -10.03 12.67 -15.85
N TRP A 128 -10.38 13.15 -14.65
CA TRP A 128 -11.35 12.52 -13.76
C TRP A 128 -12.74 13.12 -13.93
N GLY A 129 -13.78 12.28 -13.93
CA GLY A 129 -15.16 12.74 -14.04
C GLY A 129 -16.12 11.97 -13.14
N PRO A 130 -17.26 12.57 -12.75
CA PRO A 130 -18.21 11.97 -11.80
C PRO A 130 -18.77 10.61 -12.27
N ARG A 131 -19.07 10.49 -13.57
CA ARG A 131 -19.55 9.23 -14.15
C ARG A 131 -18.54 8.11 -14.06
N MET A 132 -17.28 8.42 -14.35
CA MET A 132 -16.18 7.46 -14.24
C MET A 132 -16.00 7.02 -12.79
N GLU A 133 -16.06 7.97 -11.84
CA GLU A 133 -16.00 7.70 -10.42
C GLU A 133 -17.09 6.73 -9.97
N TYR A 134 -18.33 6.99 -10.39
CA TYR A 134 -19.50 6.19 -10.07
C TYR A 134 -19.40 4.75 -10.60
N ILE A 135 -19.06 4.58 -11.89
CA ILE A 135 -18.94 3.25 -12.50
C ILE A 135 -17.75 2.49 -11.92
N LEU A 136 -16.61 3.15 -11.70
CA LEU A 136 -15.45 2.51 -11.09
C LEU A 136 -15.75 2.05 -9.66
N TYR A 137 -16.45 2.89 -8.88
CA TYR A 137 -16.89 2.51 -7.54
C TYR A 137 -17.80 1.28 -7.58
N ALA A 138 -18.82 1.28 -8.45
CA ALA A 138 -19.73 0.15 -8.61
C ALA A 138 -18.99 -1.14 -9.05
N ALA A 139 -17.97 -1.01 -9.91
CA ALA A 139 -17.16 -2.15 -10.34
C ALA A 139 -16.32 -2.72 -9.19
N VAL A 140 -15.65 -1.86 -8.44
CA VAL A 140 -14.83 -2.28 -7.30
C VAL A 140 -15.70 -2.86 -6.19
N ALA A 141 -16.82 -2.22 -5.84
CA ALA A 141 -17.74 -2.70 -4.82
C ALA A 141 -18.32 -4.08 -5.17
N ALA A 142 -18.70 -4.29 -6.43
CA ALA A 142 -19.17 -5.60 -6.90
C ALA A 142 -18.10 -6.70 -6.79
N LEU A 143 -16.86 -6.37 -7.13
CA LEU A 143 -15.75 -7.31 -7.07
C LEU A 143 -15.36 -7.66 -5.64
N LEU A 144 -15.49 -6.75 -4.69
CA LEU A 144 -15.21 -7.00 -3.27
C LEU A 144 -16.17 -8.02 -2.62
N ASP A 145 -17.31 -8.31 -3.24
CA ASP A 145 -18.21 -9.37 -2.82
C ASP A 145 -17.82 -10.76 -3.35
N CYS A 146 -16.89 -10.81 -4.30
CA CYS A 146 -16.43 -12.05 -4.94
C CYS A 146 -15.14 -12.56 -4.30
N GLU A 147 -14.99 -13.88 -4.29
CA GLU A 147 -13.75 -14.53 -3.86
C GLU A 147 -12.76 -14.70 -5.03
N ASN A 148 -11.48 -14.78 -4.69
CA ASN A 148 -10.40 -15.04 -5.66
C ASN A 148 -10.35 -14.05 -6.83
N ILE A 149 -10.53 -12.78 -6.54
CA ILE A 149 -10.54 -11.67 -7.49
C ILE A 149 -9.27 -10.84 -7.34
N SER A 150 -8.84 -10.24 -8.45
CA SER A 150 -7.78 -9.23 -8.49
C SER A 150 -8.25 -8.00 -9.27
N LEU A 151 -7.41 -6.96 -9.33
CA LEU A 151 -7.70 -5.72 -10.05
C LEU A 151 -8.02 -5.94 -11.54
N LEU A 152 -7.56 -7.06 -12.12
CA LEU A 152 -7.92 -7.50 -13.48
C LEU A 152 -9.43 -7.67 -13.70
N GLY A 153 -10.17 -7.95 -12.62
CA GLY A 153 -11.62 -8.10 -12.63
C GLY A 153 -12.35 -6.84 -13.08
N ILE A 154 -11.77 -5.65 -12.86
CA ILE A 154 -12.40 -4.36 -13.26
C ILE A 154 -12.58 -4.29 -14.78
N GLN A 155 -11.57 -4.65 -15.57
CA GLN A 155 -11.73 -4.66 -17.03
C GLN A 155 -12.75 -5.71 -17.48
N ARG A 156 -12.74 -6.88 -16.84
CA ARG A 156 -13.63 -7.98 -17.21
C ARG A 156 -15.09 -7.69 -16.90
N ILE A 157 -15.42 -7.12 -15.73
CA ILE A 157 -16.81 -6.79 -15.40
C ILE A 157 -17.39 -5.73 -16.39
N LEU A 158 -16.56 -4.84 -16.88
CA LEU A 158 -16.97 -3.80 -17.83
C LEU A 158 -17.17 -4.34 -19.26
N SER A 159 -16.32 -5.28 -19.72
CA SER A 159 -16.30 -5.73 -21.12
C SER A 159 -16.91 -7.10 -21.37
N ASP A 160 -16.86 -8.01 -20.40
CA ASP A 160 -17.30 -9.40 -20.56
C ASP A 160 -18.66 -9.61 -19.88
N ALA A 161 -19.71 -9.76 -20.67
CA ALA A 161 -21.07 -9.96 -20.16
C ALA A 161 -21.24 -11.26 -19.35
N LYS A 162 -20.51 -12.34 -19.71
CA LYS A 162 -20.58 -13.60 -18.96
C LYS A 162 -19.92 -13.46 -17.59
N TYR A 163 -18.78 -12.82 -17.55
CA TYR A 163 -18.09 -12.52 -16.28
C TYR A 163 -18.91 -11.58 -15.42
N ARG A 164 -19.49 -10.53 -15.99
CA ARG A 164 -20.39 -9.61 -15.28
C ARG A 164 -21.58 -10.34 -14.69
N ALA A 165 -22.26 -11.20 -15.44
CA ALA A 165 -23.38 -12.00 -14.94
C ALA A 165 -22.96 -12.94 -13.80
N TRP A 166 -21.73 -13.45 -13.81
CA TRP A 166 -21.19 -14.25 -12.73
C TRP A 166 -20.94 -13.42 -11.46
N VAL A 167 -20.35 -12.21 -11.60
CA VAL A 167 -20.13 -11.28 -10.50
C VAL A 167 -21.45 -10.83 -9.88
N VAL A 168 -22.42 -10.42 -10.71
CA VAL A 168 -23.73 -9.90 -10.25
C VAL A 168 -24.48 -10.89 -9.33
N ARG A 169 -24.29 -12.19 -9.57
CA ARG A 169 -24.89 -13.22 -8.70
C ARG A 169 -24.29 -13.28 -7.29
N GLN A 170 -23.11 -12.72 -7.09
CA GLN A 170 -22.41 -12.73 -5.82
C GLN A 170 -22.56 -11.41 -5.05
N ILE A 171 -23.07 -10.36 -5.68
CA ILE A 171 -23.25 -9.04 -5.06
C ILE A 171 -24.28 -9.15 -3.94
N LYS A 172 -23.88 -8.73 -2.75
CA LYS A 172 -24.69 -8.72 -1.53
C LYS A 172 -25.42 -7.40 -1.34
N ASP A 173 -24.80 -6.28 -1.70
CA ASP A 173 -25.40 -4.95 -1.60
C ASP A 173 -26.48 -4.76 -2.67
N PRO A 174 -27.76 -4.52 -2.28
CA PRO A 174 -28.86 -4.38 -3.23
C PRO A 174 -28.70 -3.16 -4.15
N ILE A 175 -28.08 -2.07 -3.69
CA ILE A 175 -27.88 -0.85 -4.49
C ILE A 175 -26.82 -1.10 -5.56
N VAL A 176 -25.69 -1.72 -5.20
CA VAL A 176 -24.67 -2.10 -6.15
C VAL A 176 -25.19 -3.10 -7.17
N ARG A 177 -26.04 -4.04 -6.73
CA ARG A 177 -26.67 -5.01 -7.64
C ARG A 177 -27.64 -4.34 -8.59
N ALA A 178 -28.49 -3.42 -8.11
CA ALA A 178 -29.45 -2.67 -8.94
C ALA A 178 -28.72 -1.88 -10.03
N PHE A 179 -27.60 -1.22 -9.71
CA PHE A 179 -26.79 -0.54 -10.71
C PHE A 179 -26.44 -1.47 -11.89
N TRP A 180 -25.97 -2.71 -11.61
CA TRP A 180 -25.53 -3.62 -12.68
C TRP A 180 -26.70 -4.24 -13.45
N VAL A 181 -27.81 -4.52 -12.80
CA VAL A 181 -28.96 -5.23 -13.41
C VAL A 181 -29.90 -4.27 -14.13
N GLU A 182 -30.12 -3.10 -13.57
CA GLU A 182 -31.11 -2.13 -14.06
C GLU A 182 -30.44 -1.01 -14.84
N GLU A 183 -29.51 -0.27 -14.24
CA GLU A 183 -28.92 0.91 -14.87
C GLU A 183 -27.90 0.57 -15.98
N PHE A 184 -26.93 -0.27 -15.68
CA PHE A 184 -25.84 -0.57 -16.62
C PHE A 184 -26.30 -1.34 -17.85
N GLU A 185 -27.24 -2.26 -17.70
CA GLU A 185 -27.77 -3.04 -18.83
C GLU A 185 -28.73 -2.23 -19.73
N GLU A 186 -29.35 -1.17 -19.20
CA GLU A 186 -30.20 -0.26 -19.99
C GLU A 186 -29.38 0.70 -20.87
N PHE A 187 -28.06 0.88 -20.61
CA PHE A 187 -27.25 1.71 -21.49
C PHE A 187 -27.20 1.14 -22.90
N SER A 188 -27.48 2.00 -23.89
CA SER A 188 -27.26 1.62 -25.30
C SER A 188 -25.79 1.22 -25.52
N PRO A 189 -25.49 0.34 -26.48
CA PRO A 189 -24.10 -0.10 -26.73
C PRO A 189 -23.12 1.05 -26.94
N SER A 190 -23.54 2.12 -27.62
CA SER A 190 -22.72 3.31 -27.87
C SER A 190 -22.43 4.06 -26.57
N LEU A 191 -23.47 4.33 -25.76
CA LEU A 191 -23.34 5.02 -24.48
C LEU A 191 -22.48 4.20 -23.50
N ARG A 192 -22.73 2.89 -23.43
CA ARG A 192 -21.91 1.98 -22.61
C ARG A 192 -20.43 2.06 -22.96
N HIS A 193 -20.10 2.01 -24.26
CA HIS A 193 -18.73 2.12 -24.71
C HIS A 193 -18.09 3.47 -24.32
N GLU A 194 -18.81 4.58 -24.49
CA GLU A 194 -18.33 5.91 -24.11
C GLU A 194 -18.03 5.99 -22.60
N MET A 195 -18.91 5.43 -21.79
CA MET A 195 -18.81 5.52 -20.31
C MET A 195 -17.70 4.64 -19.73
N ILE A 196 -17.44 3.46 -20.31
CA ILE A 196 -16.43 2.53 -19.81
C ILE A 196 -15.02 2.80 -20.36
N ALA A 197 -14.90 3.38 -21.55
CA ALA A 197 -13.61 3.60 -22.20
C ALA A 197 -12.59 4.38 -21.35
N PRO A 198 -12.97 5.46 -20.63
CA PRO A 198 -12.04 6.15 -19.75
C PRO A 198 -11.49 5.28 -18.61
N ILE A 199 -12.32 4.39 -18.06
CA ILE A 199 -11.90 3.46 -16.98
C ILE A 199 -10.98 2.40 -17.58
N GLN A 200 -11.37 1.81 -18.71
CA GLN A 200 -10.57 0.79 -19.39
C GLN A 200 -9.19 1.31 -19.77
N ASN A 201 -9.11 2.55 -20.25
CA ASN A 201 -7.82 3.19 -20.57
C ASN A 201 -6.92 3.33 -19.34
N LYS A 202 -7.45 3.75 -18.20
CA LYS A 202 -6.67 3.92 -16.97
C LYS A 202 -6.24 2.59 -16.35
N VAL A 203 -7.17 1.67 -16.22
CA VAL A 203 -6.86 0.31 -15.74
C VAL A 203 -5.92 -0.39 -16.74
N GLY A 204 -6.14 -0.22 -18.03
CA GLY A 204 -5.29 -0.76 -19.09
C GLY A 204 -3.85 -0.25 -18.99
N GLN A 205 -3.63 1.03 -18.74
CA GLN A 205 -2.28 1.59 -18.54
C GLN A 205 -1.53 0.89 -17.41
N LEU A 206 -2.19 0.61 -16.27
CA LEU A 206 -1.58 -0.14 -15.18
C LEU A 206 -1.26 -1.58 -15.59
N LEU A 207 -2.19 -2.24 -16.30
CA LEU A 207 -2.07 -3.66 -16.63
C LEU A 207 -1.18 -3.93 -17.85
N MET A 208 -0.91 -2.93 -18.69
CA MET A 208 0.08 -3.02 -19.77
C MET A 208 1.52 -3.08 -19.24
N SER A 209 1.78 -2.51 -18.07
CA SER A 209 3.08 -2.69 -17.42
C SER A 209 3.19 -4.12 -16.87
N PRO A 210 4.14 -4.95 -17.35
CA PRO A 210 4.33 -6.29 -16.81
C PRO A 210 4.60 -6.32 -15.32
N HIS A 211 5.35 -5.35 -14.80
CA HIS A 211 5.64 -5.20 -13.36
C HIS A 211 4.35 -5.03 -12.56
N LEU A 212 3.54 -4.01 -12.90
CA LEU A 212 2.29 -3.74 -12.20
C LEU A 212 1.27 -4.88 -12.36
N ARG A 213 1.19 -5.48 -13.54
CA ARG A 213 0.31 -6.63 -13.79
C ARG A 213 0.68 -7.83 -12.93
N ASN A 214 1.97 -8.12 -12.78
CA ASN A 214 2.45 -9.22 -11.95
C ASN A 214 2.21 -8.98 -10.45
N ILE A 215 2.16 -7.73 -10.02
CA ILE A 215 1.88 -7.34 -8.64
C ILE A 215 0.37 -7.30 -8.36
N LEU A 216 -0.37 -6.51 -9.15
CA LEU A 216 -1.81 -6.22 -8.93
C LEU A 216 -2.75 -7.31 -9.46
N GLY A 217 -2.25 -8.19 -10.35
CA GLY A 217 -3.01 -9.28 -10.94
C GLY A 217 -3.06 -10.54 -10.10
N GLN A 218 -2.25 -10.65 -9.06
CA GLN A 218 -2.27 -11.82 -8.17
C GLN A 218 -3.51 -11.82 -7.28
N ILE A 219 -4.08 -13.01 -7.07
CA ILE A 219 -5.24 -13.22 -6.20
C ILE A 219 -4.80 -13.21 -4.73
N ARG A 220 -3.65 -13.82 -4.43
CA ARG A 220 -3.11 -13.87 -3.08
C ARG A 220 -2.35 -12.58 -2.77
N CYS A 221 -2.73 -11.91 -1.69
CA CYS A 221 -1.99 -10.79 -1.14
C CYS A 221 -1.00 -11.31 -0.10
N ARG A 222 0.28 -11.00 -0.28
CA ARG A 222 1.32 -11.28 0.75
C ARG A 222 1.59 -10.06 1.64
N ILE A 223 1.00 -8.92 1.29
CA ILE A 223 1.11 -7.67 2.03
C ILE A 223 -0.25 -7.37 2.62
N ASP A 224 -0.47 -7.76 3.86
CA ASP A 224 -1.67 -7.42 4.61
C ASP A 224 -1.35 -6.25 5.55
N ALA A 225 -1.82 -5.06 5.19
CA ALA A 225 -1.57 -3.84 5.96
C ALA A 225 -2.20 -3.91 7.35
N ARG A 226 -3.35 -4.58 7.51
CA ARG A 226 -4.02 -4.74 8.79
C ARG A 226 -3.23 -5.67 9.71
N PHE A 227 -2.84 -6.84 9.21
CA PHE A 227 -1.97 -7.74 9.94
C PHE A 227 -0.64 -7.09 10.35
N MET A 228 -0.16 -6.14 9.54
CA MET A 228 1.04 -5.35 9.83
C MET A 228 0.84 -4.36 10.99
N MET A 229 -0.38 -3.84 11.18
CA MET A 229 -0.67 -2.75 12.14
C MET A 229 -1.31 -3.25 13.43
N ASP A 230 -2.24 -4.21 13.35
CA ASP A 230 -3.11 -4.58 14.48
C ASP A 230 -2.55 -5.70 15.37
N ASP A 231 -1.79 -6.64 14.82
CA ASP A 231 -1.40 -7.85 15.56
C ASP A 231 -0.06 -7.75 16.31
N GLY A 232 0.53 -6.57 16.43
CA GLY A 232 1.83 -6.39 17.10
C GLY A 232 2.92 -7.29 16.51
N VAL A 233 2.76 -7.64 15.24
CA VAL A 233 3.60 -8.62 14.56
C VAL A 233 5.00 -8.06 14.42
N LYS A 234 5.94 -8.86 14.83
CA LYS A 234 7.39 -8.66 14.72
C LYS A 234 7.89 -8.66 13.26
N SER A 235 7.08 -8.22 12.30
CA SER A 235 7.46 -8.27 10.90
C SER A 235 8.22 -7.03 10.46
N VAL A 236 9.23 -7.24 9.63
CA VAL A 236 10.02 -6.18 8.99
C VAL A 236 9.55 -6.07 7.54
N ARG A 237 8.97 -4.93 7.16
CA ARG A 237 8.45 -4.69 5.82
C ARG A 237 9.25 -3.58 5.16
N VAL A 238 9.90 -3.88 4.07
CA VAL A 238 10.72 -2.93 3.33
C VAL A 238 10.12 -2.74 1.94
N PHE A 239 9.67 -1.53 1.66
CA PHE A 239 9.09 -1.15 0.37
C PHE A 239 10.08 -0.23 -0.36
N GLN A 240 10.53 -0.69 -1.51
CA GLN A 240 11.30 0.12 -2.44
C GLN A 240 10.38 0.65 -3.53
N SER A 241 10.44 1.94 -3.87
CA SER A 241 9.70 2.47 -4.99
C SER A 241 10.66 3.05 -6.03
N TYR A 242 10.46 2.72 -7.31
CA TYR A 242 11.21 3.29 -8.40
C TYR A 242 10.38 4.36 -9.13
N GLY A 243 10.98 5.51 -9.40
CA GLY A 243 10.46 6.47 -10.37
C GLY A 243 9.33 7.38 -9.90
N VAL A 244 9.05 7.47 -8.60
CA VAL A 244 8.07 8.43 -8.06
C VAL A 244 8.83 9.58 -7.40
N GLU A 245 9.19 10.58 -8.17
CA GLU A 245 9.96 11.77 -7.72
C GLU A 245 9.29 12.59 -6.59
N ARG A 246 8.07 12.24 -6.16
CA ARG A 246 7.29 12.98 -5.16
C ARG A 246 6.97 12.20 -3.88
N LEU A 247 7.33 10.93 -3.76
CA LEU A 247 7.17 10.22 -2.51
C LEU A 247 8.38 10.51 -1.62
N GLN A 248 8.14 11.28 -0.58
CA GLN A 248 9.08 11.40 0.53
C GLN A 248 9.09 10.08 1.29
N GLY A 249 10.26 9.60 1.68
CA GLY A 249 10.40 8.35 2.42
C GLY A 249 9.62 8.38 3.73
N PHE A 250 8.85 7.34 3.99
CA PHE A 250 8.14 7.15 5.24
C PHE A 250 8.71 5.90 5.94
N VAL A 251 8.98 6.03 7.22
CA VAL A 251 9.28 4.90 8.08
C VAL A 251 8.17 4.80 9.12
N PHE A 252 7.46 3.68 9.09
CA PHE A 252 6.48 3.37 10.12
C PHE A 252 7.10 2.36 11.09
N VAL A 253 7.09 2.70 12.37
CA VAL A 253 7.55 1.81 13.43
C VAL A 253 6.42 1.64 14.43
N GLY A 254 5.76 0.49 14.43
CA GLY A 254 4.60 0.24 15.26
C GLY A 254 3.50 1.28 15.06
N GLU A 255 3.06 1.96 16.12
CA GLU A 255 2.03 3.02 16.06
C GLU A 255 2.59 4.42 15.67
N ALA A 256 3.88 4.53 15.36
CA ALA A 256 4.54 5.81 15.07
C ALA A 256 5.17 5.85 13.69
N GLY A 257 5.10 6.99 13.02
CA GLY A 257 5.70 7.24 11.70
C GLY A 257 6.86 8.25 11.77
N VAL A 258 7.86 8.07 10.92
CA VAL A 258 8.95 9.04 10.68
C VAL A 258 8.90 9.46 9.23
N GLN A 259 8.84 10.77 8.97
CA GLN A 259 8.81 11.32 7.63
C GLN A 259 10.12 12.06 7.33
N LEU A 260 10.68 11.82 6.14
CA LEU A 260 11.81 12.58 5.57
C LEU A 260 11.33 13.61 4.56
N ARG A 261 11.91 14.77 4.61
CA ARG A 261 11.88 15.81 3.57
C ARG A 261 13.28 16.20 3.13
#